data_e78afd676ebc3bf7dca62ff593a3cae9
#
_entry.id   e78afd676ebc3bf7dca62ff593a3cae9
#
_cell.length_a   1.000
_cell.length_b   1.000
_cell.length_c   1.000
_cell.angle_alpha   90.00
_cell.angle_beta   90.00
_cell.angle_gamma   90.00
#
_symmetry.space_group_name_H-M   'P 1'
#
loop_
_entity.id
_entity.type
_entity.pdbx_description
1 polymer ?
#
loop_
_entity_poly.entity_id
_entity_poly.type
_entity_poly.pdbx_seq_one_letter_code
_entity_poly.pdbx_strand_id
1 'polypeptide(L)'
;DLADDIRRLRIAREELGPDRFLMIDANQVWDVGQAIDWVQQLAFAKPYFIEEPTSPDDIAGHKRIREAVGPVKVASGEMCQNRIIFKQLIAGGAIDIVQIDACRIGGLNEVLGVLLMAAKFGLPVWPHAGGVGLCEYVQHLSMIDYLAVSGEKEGRVIEFVDHLHEHFLDPCVIKGAAYLPPERPGFSIEMRPASIMENTFRG
;
A
#
# COMPACT_ATOMS: atom_id res chain seq x y z
N ASP A 1 8.48 -19.68 -5.88
CA ASP A 1 7.84 -21.01 -6.03
C ASP A 1 7.02 -21.30 -4.77
N LEU A 2 5.88 -21.98 -4.93
CA LEU A 2 4.89 -22.16 -3.87
C LEU A 2 5.45 -22.88 -2.62
N ALA A 3 6.30 -23.88 -2.80
CA ALA A 3 6.87 -24.61 -1.67
C ALA A 3 7.78 -23.72 -0.81
N ASP A 4 8.54 -22.83 -1.44
CA ASP A 4 9.36 -21.86 -0.74
C ASP A 4 8.50 -20.78 -0.06
N ASP A 5 7.44 -20.31 -0.71
CA ASP A 5 6.52 -19.33 -0.14
C ASP A 5 5.77 -19.91 1.09
N ILE A 6 5.36 -21.17 1.02
CA ILE A 6 4.80 -21.88 2.19
C ILE A 6 5.81 -21.94 3.34
N ARG A 7 7.07 -22.28 3.04
CA ARG A 7 8.14 -22.33 4.05
C ARG A 7 8.38 -20.95 4.68
N ARG A 8 8.48 -19.91 3.86
CA ARG A 8 8.71 -18.52 4.31
C ARG A 8 7.56 -18.02 5.17
N LEU A 9 6.32 -18.27 4.76
CA LEU A 9 5.15 -17.87 5.51
C LEU A 9 4.99 -18.60 6.85
N ARG A 10 5.40 -19.88 6.95
CA ARG A 10 5.44 -20.58 8.23
C ARG A 10 6.38 -19.87 9.20
N ILE A 11 7.60 -19.56 8.78
CA ILE A 11 8.58 -18.84 9.60
C ILE A 11 8.01 -17.48 10.02
N ALA A 12 7.49 -16.71 9.08
CA ALA A 12 6.93 -15.39 9.37
C ALA A 12 5.76 -15.46 10.36
N ARG A 13 4.85 -16.43 10.20
CA ARG A 13 3.72 -16.61 11.12
C ARG A 13 4.15 -17.09 12.51
N GLU A 14 5.13 -17.97 12.60
CA GLU A 14 5.70 -18.42 13.87
C GLU A 14 6.32 -17.26 14.63
N GLU A 15 7.11 -16.41 13.98
CA GLU A 15 7.76 -15.25 14.59
C GLU A 15 6.76 -14.13 14.99
N LEU A 16 5.77 -13.85 14.14
CA LEU A 16 4.76 -12.84 14.42
C LEU A 16 3.76 -13.25 15.50
N GLY A 17 3.56 -14.55 15.69
CA GLY A 17 2.47 -15.07 16.51
C GLY A 17 1.11 -15.01 15.80
N PRO A 18 0.04 -15.53 16.42
CA PRO A 18 -1.24 -15.76 15.75
C PRO A 18 -2.05 -14.49 15.48
N ASP A 19 -1.85 -13.40 16.24
CA ASP A 19 -2.76 -12.27 16.33
C ASP A 19 -2.32 -11.04 15.53
N ARG A 20 -1.07 -11.00 15.08
CA ARG A 20 -0.56 -9.85 14.31
C ARG A 20 -0.90 -10.00 12.83
N PHE A 21 -1.12 -8.86 12.20
CA PHE A 21 -1.32 -8.82 10.74
C PHE A 21 -0.09 -9.34 10.01
N LEU A 22 -0.32 -10.21 9.07
CA LEU A 22 0.66 -10.65 8.08
C LEU A 22 0.06 -10.36 6.71
N MET A 23 0.79 -9.65 5.89
CA MET A 23 0.42 -9.33 4.52
C MET A 23 1.38 -10.02 3.57
N ILE A 24 0.90 -10.30 2.38
CA ILE A 24 1.68 -10.91 1.31
C ILE A 24 1.59 -10.01 0.09
N ASP A 25 2.72 -9.73 -0.52
CA ASP A 25 2.78 -9.03 -1.79
C ASP A 25 3.26 -9.98 -2.88
N ALA A 26 2.50 -10.11 -3.96
CA ALA A 26 2.85 -10.94 -5.10
C ALA A 26 3.51 -10.13 -6.23
N ASN A 27 3.57 -8.82 -6.13
CA ASN A 27 4.23 -7.94 -7.12
C ASN A 27 3.83 -8.27 -8.56
N GLN A 28 2.54 -8.54 -8.80
CA GLN A 28 1.93 -8.72 -10.14
C GLN A 28 2.38 -9.97 -10.92
N VAL A 29 3.11 -10.90 -10.28
CA VAL A 29 3.78 -11.99 -11.00
C VAL A 29 2.89 -13.19 -11.32
N TRP A 30 1.66 -13.26 -10.78
CA TRP A 30 0.77 -14.39 -10.99
C TRP A 30 -0.28 -14.11 -12.06
N ASP A 31 -0.68 -15.13 -12.81
CA ASP A 31 -1.96 -15.09 -13.49
C ASP A 31 -3.12 -15.33 -12.52
N VAL A 32 -4.34 -15.07 -12.98
CA VAL A 32 -5.54 -15.16 -12.13
C VAL A 32 -5.76 -16.55 -11.55
N GLY A 33 -5.50 -17.60 -12.33
CA GLY A 33 -5.67 -18.99 -11.90
C GLY A 33 -4.64 -19.36 -10.82
N GLN A 34 -3.39 -19.01 -11.06
CA GLN A 34 -2.29 -19.23 -10.12
C GLN A 34 -2.49 -18.42 -8.83
N ALA A 35 -2.93 -17.17 -8.92
CA ALA A 35 -3.22 -16.34 -7.76
C ALA A 35 -4.29 -17.00 -6.86
N ILE A 36 -5.39 -17.49 -7.44
CA ILE A 36 -6.45 -18.15 -6.67
C ILE A 36 -5.91 -19.41 -5.99
N ASP A 37 -5.25 -20.29 -6.74
CA ASP A 37 -4.71 -21.55 -6.21
C ASP A 37 -3.68 -21.31 -5.10
N TRP A 38 -2.74 -20.41 -5.33
CA TRP A 38 -1.66 -20.17 -4.39
C TRP A 38 -2.14 -19.46 -3.12
N VAL A 39 -2.98 -18.45 -3.22
CA VAL A 39 -3.54 -17.77 -2.04
C VAL A 39 -4.34 -18.74 -1.17
N GLN A 40 -5.11 -19.66 -1.77
CA GLN A 40 -5.83 -20.69 -1.03
C GLN A 40 -4.87 -21.62 -0.28
N GLN A 41 -3.76 -22.01 -0.88
CA GLN A 41 -2.74 -22.84 -0.23
C GLN A 41 -1.94 -22.09 0.84
N LEU A 42 -1.79 -20.77 0.72
CA LEU A 42 -1.13 -19.90 1.71
C LEU A 42 -2.06 -19.46 2.86
N ALA A 43 -3.37 -19.76 2.77
CA ALA A 43 -4.39 -19.34 3.75
C ALA A 43 -4.15 -19.90 5.17
N PHE A 44 -3.37 -21.00 5.34
CA PHE A 44 -2.99 -21.52 6.66
C PHE A 44 -2.28 -20.47 7.53
N ALA A 45 -1.52 -19.57 6.90
CA ALA A 45 -0.80 -18.50 7.58
C ALA A 45 -1.71 -17.32 7.96
N LYS A 46 -3.00 -17.37 7.61
CA LYS A 46 -4.01 -16.32 7.86
C LYS A 46 -3.50 -14.93 7.43
N PRO A 47 -3.08 -14.75 6.19
CA PRO A 47 -2.71 -13.42 5.71
C PRO A 47 -3.94 -12.51 5.75
N TYR A 48 -3.72 -11.26 6.14
CA TYR A 48 -4.80 -10.27 6.17
C TYR A 48 -5.22 -9.88 4.76
N PHE A 49 -4.24 -9.68 3.89
CA PHE A 49 -4.48 -9.50 2.45
C PHE A 49 -3.35 -10.10 1.60
N ILE A 50 -3.68 -10.27 0.33
CA ILE A 50 -2.74 -10.42 -0.78
C ILE A 50 -2.71 -9.11 -1.57
N GLU A 51 -1.52 -8.56 -1.78
CA GLU A 51 -1.26 -7.36 -2.54
C GLU A 51 -0.84 -7.71 -3.95
N GLU A 52 -1.34 -6.92 -4.92
CA GLU A 52 -1.03 -7.05 -6.34
C GLU A 52 -0.93 -8.51 -6.85
N PRO A 53 -1.98 -9.33 -6.65
CA PRO A 53 -1.90 -10.75 -7.00
C PRO A 53 -1.73 -11.02 -8.50
N THR A 54 -2.12 -10.06 -9.35
CA THR A 54 -2.01 -10.16 -10.82
C THR A 54 -1.77 -8.77 -11.41
N SER A 55 -1.69 -8.65 -12.74
CA SER A 55 -1.49 -7.37 -13.42
C SER A 55 -2.43 -6.28 -12.91
N PRO A 56 -1.93 -5.08 -12.58
CA PRO A 56 -2.75 -3.97 -12.07
C PRO A 56 -3.82 -3.51 -13.06
N ASP A 57 -3.63 -3.79 -14.35
CA ASP A 57 -4.58 -3.44 -15.41
C ASP A 57 -5.72 -4.47 -15.55
N ASP A 58 -5.61 -5.66 -14.92
CA ASP A 58 -6.63 -6.70 -14.96
C ASP A 58 -7.65 -6.56 -13.82
N ILE A 59 -8.54 -5.60 -13.97
CA ILE A 59 -9.61 -5.32 -12.99
C ILE A 59 -10.55 -6.52 -12.83
N ALA A 60 -10.89 -7.19 -13.93
CA ALA A 60 -11.75 -8.36 -13.89
C ALA A 60 -11.06 -9.55 -13.21
N GLY A 61 -9.76 -9.71 -13.43
CA GLY A 61 -8.94 -10.71 -12.74
C GLY A 61 -8.87 -10.46 -11.24
N HIS A 62 -8.61 -9.23 -10.79
CA HIS A 62 -8.64 -8.87 -9.37
C HIS A 62 -9.99 -9.23 -8.73
N LYS A 63 -11.10 -8.90 -9.40
CA LYS A 63 -12.44 -9.28 -8.92
C LYS A 63 -12.60 -10.79 -8.76
N ARG A 64 -12.21 -11.57 -9.75
CA ARG A 64 -12.27 -13.05 -9.70
C ARG A 64 -11.43 -13.63 -8.56
N ILE A 65 -10.22 -13.09 -8.36
CA ILE A 65 -9.35 -13.49 -7.25
C ILE A 65 -10.04 -13.18 -5.93
N ARG A 66 -10.50 -11.93 -5.74
CA ARG A 66 -11.19 -11.49 -4.52
C ARG A 66 -12.37 -12.38 -4.15
N GLU A 67 -13.22 -12.73 -5.13
CA GLU A 67 -14.37 -13.60 -4.94
C GLU A 67 -14.00 -15.04 -4.54
N ALA A 68 -12.81 -15.49 -4.90
CA ALA A 68 -12.36 -16.88 -4.70
C ALA A 68 -11.48 -17.10 -3.45
N VAL A 69 -10.80 -16.07 -2.95
CA VAL A 69 -9.75 -16.24 -1.92
C VAL A 69 -10.19 -15.89 -0.50
N GLY A 70 -11.45 -15.49 -0.30
CA GLY A 70 -11.93 -15.17 1.04
C GLY A 70 -11.67 -16.31 2.06
N PRO A 71 -11.26 -15.99 3.28
CA PRO A 71 -11.31 -14.69 3.96
C PRO A 71 -10.09 -13.76 3.72
N VAL A 72 -9.12 -14.15 2.90
CA VAL A 72 -7.99 -13.29 2.54
C VAL A 72 -8.51 -12.12 1.70
N LYS A 73 -8.16 -10.90 2.07
CA LYS A 73 -8.55 -9.70 1.33
C LYS A 73 -7.64 -9.48 0.13
N VAL A 74 -8.07 -8.67 -0.81
CA VAL A 74 -7.25 -8.22 -1.94
C VAL A 74 -6.95 -6.74 -1.80
N ALA A 75 -5.67 -6.38 -1.84
CA ALA A 75 -5.18 -5.01 -1.84
C ALA A 75 -4.51 -4.70 -3.19
N SER A 76 -4.73 -3.51 -3.69
CA SER A 76 -4.05 -3.05 -4.91
C SER A 76 -4.24 -1.54 -5.10
N GLY A 77 -3.45 -0.95 -6.01
CA GLY A 77 -3.60 0.44 -6.43
C GLY A 77 -2.31 1.23 -6.53
N GLU A 78 -1.18 0.73 -6.05
CA GLU A 78 0.09 1.46 -6.12
C GLU A 78 0.51 1.80 -7.56
N MET A 79 0.14 0.98 -8.53
CA MET A 79 0.42 1.21 -9.96
C MET A 79 -0.64 2.04 -10.67
N CYS A 80 -1.72 2.42 -10.01
CA CYS A 80 -2.82 3.17 -10.60
C CYS A 80 -2.48 4.65 -10.78
N GLN A 81 -2.55 5.15 -12.02
CA GLN A 81 -2.10 6.50 -12.38
C GLN A 81 -3.17 7.58 -12.16
N ASN A 82 -4.43 7.22 -12.01
CA ASN A 82 -5.53 8.18 -11.93
C ASN A 82 -6.79 7.62 -11.25
N ARG A 83 -7.66 8.52 -10.83
CA ARG A 83 -8.95 8.19 -10.18
C ARG A 83 -9.89 7.32 -11.01
N ILE A 84 -9.74 7.26 -12.33
CA ILE A 84 -10.65 6.47 -13.18
C ILE A 84 -10.34 4.98 -13.04
N ILE A 85 -9.07 4.60 -12.96
CA ILE A 85 -8.67 3.21 -12.68
C ILE A 85 -9.15 2.82 -11.28
N PHE A 86 -8.89 3.64 -10.28
CA PHE A 86 -9.39 3.40 -8.92
C PHE A 86 -10.92 3.27 -8.88
N LYS A 87 -11.65 4.11 -9.61
CA LYS A 87 -13.11 3.97 -9.73
C LYS A 87 -13.51 2.60 -10.25
N GLN A 88 -12.81 2.06 -11.23
CA GLN A 88 -13.12 0.76 -11.80
C GLN A 88 -12.85 -0.37 -10.79
N LEU A 89 -11.72 -0.32 -10.10
CA LEU A 89 -11.38 -1.28 -9.04
C LEU A 89 -12.40 -1.25 -7.89
N ILE A 90 -12.69 -0.06 -7.37
CA ILE A 90 -13.57 0.17 -6.21
C ILE A 90 -15.03 -0.18 -6.57
N ALA A 91 -15.58 0.46 -7.60
CA ALA A 91 -16.97 0.28 -7.99
C ALA A 91 -17.24 -1.11 -8.61
N GLY A 92 -16.23 -1.71 -9.23
CA GLY A 92 -16.27 -3.07 -9.74
C GLY A 92 -16.23 -4.15 -8.66
N GLY A 93 -15.89 -3.77 -7.42
CA GLY A 93 -15.73 -4.73 -6.31
C GLY A 93 -14.51 -5.62 -6.51
N ALA A 94 -13.42 -5.07 -7.04
CA ALA A 94 -12.22 -5.82 -7.37
C ALA A 94 -11.21 -5.89 -6.22
N ILE A 95 -11.29 -4.98 -5.25
CA ILE A 95 -10.37 -4.87 -4.12
C ILE A 95 -11.11 -4.64 -2.81
N ASP A 96 -10.47 -4.95 -1.70
CA ASP A 96 -10.94 -4.72 -0.33
C ASP A 96 -10.18 -3.57 0.35
N ILE A 97 -8.96 -3.30 -0.10
CA ILE A 97 -8.07 -2.27 0.45
C ILE A 97 -7.51 -1.47 -0.72
N VAL A 98 -7.59 -0.16 -0.60
CA VAL A 98 -7.11 0.78 -1.61
C VAL A 98 -5.69 1.22 -1.25
N GLN A 99 -4.74 1.02 -2.16
CA GLN A 99 -3.35 1.43 -1.97
C GLN A 99 -2.99 2.54 -2.95
N ILE A 100 -2.94 3.77 -2.46
CA ILE A 100 -2.46 4.91 -3.26
C ILE A 100 -0.94 4.98 -3.20
N ASP A 101 -0.31 5.37 -4.31
CA ASP A 101 1.10 5.76 -4.35
C ASP A 101 1.18 7.24 -4.74
N ALA A 102 1.80 8.04 -3.87
CA ALA A 102 1.85 9.49 -4.04
C ALA A 102 2.70 9.96 -5.24
N CYS A 103 3.59 9.10 -5.76
CA CYS A 103 4.46 9.40 -6.89
C CYS A 103 3.92 8.89 -8.23
N ARG A 104 3.04 7.87 -8.21
CA ARG A 104 2.49 7.27 -9.43
C ARG A 104 1.15 7.88 -9.84
N ILE A 105 0.35 8.29 -8.87
CA ILE A 105 -0.92 8.96 -9.15
C ILE A 105 -0.70 10.42 -9.59
N GLY A 106 -1.59 10.96 -10.41
CA GLY A 106 -1.49 12.29 -11.04
C GLY A 106 -1.60 13.50 -10.10
N GLY A 107 -1.16 13.38 -8.84
CA GLY A 107 -1.06 14.46 -7.86
C GLY A 107 -2.23 14.51 -6.85
N LEU A 108 -2.19 15.52 -5.99
CA LEU A 108 -3.09 15.64 -4.83
C LEU A 108 -4.57 15.60 -5.21
N ASN A 109 -4.97 16.24 -6.31
CA ASN A 109 -6.38 16.26 -6.74
C ASN A 109 -6.89 14.85 -7.08
N GLU A 110 -6.04 14.01 -7.67
CA GLU A 110 -6.38 12.60 -7.94
C GLU A 110 -6.48 11.82 -6.63
N VAL A 111 -5.52 12.01 -5.71
CA VAL A 111 -5.55 11.38 -4.38
C VAL A 111 -6.84 11.72 -3.63
N LEU A 112 -7.21 13.00 -3.55
CA LEU A 112 -8.46 13.42 -2.89
C LEU A 112 -9.69 12.76 -3.51
N GLY A 113 -9.73 12.66 -4.84
CA GLY A 113 -10.80 11.94 -5.54
C GLY A 113 -10.86 10.46 -5.14
N VAL A 114 -9.72 9.80 -4.98
CA VAL A 114 -9.64 8.39 -4.56
C VAL A 114 -10.06 8.23 -3.10
N LEU A 115 -9.58 9.07 -2.19
CA LEU A 115 -9.96 9.04 -0.77
C LEU A 115 -11.48 9.17 -0.58
N LEU A 116 -12.10 10.13 -1.28
CA LEU A 116 -13.55 10.34 -1.25
C LEU A 116 -14.32 9.14 -1.84
N MET A 117 -13.83 8.53 -2.90
CA MET A 117 -14.43 7.30 -3.45
C MET A 117 -14.31 6.14 -2.49
N ALA A 118 -13.12 5.91 -1.92
CA ALA A 118 -12.91 4.85 -0.95
C ALA A 118 -13.86 4.99 0.25
N ALA A 119 -13.97 6.19 0.81
CA ALA A 119 -14.90 6.49 1.91
C ALA A 119 -16.35 6.23 1.50
N LYS A 120 -16.78 6.65 0.32
CA LYS A 120 -18.14 6.41 -0.20
C LYS A 120 -18.48 4.93 -0.30
N PHE A 121 -17.51 4.08 -0.63
CA PHE A 121 -17.68 2.63 -0.76
C PHE A 121 -17.32 1.85 0.51
N GLY A 122 -16.93 2.54 1.59
CA GLY A 122 -16.57 1.92 2.87
C GLY A 122 -15.26 1.12 2.83
N LEU A 123 -14.35 1.47 1.92
CA LEU A 123 -13.06 0.80 1.80
C LEU A 123 -11.97 1.57 2.54
N PRO A 124 -11.09 0.89 3.30
CA PRO A 124 -9.93 1.53 3.91
C PRO A 124 -8.88 1.88 2.86
N VAL A 125 -8.15 2.97 3.11
CA VAL A 125 -6.98 3.35 2.32
C VAL A 125 -5.73 3.07 3.13
N TRP A 126 -4.86 2.19 2.63
CA TRP A 126 -3.57 1.82 3.20
C TRP A 126 -2.47 2.18 2.20
N PRO A 127 -1.88 3.37 2.30
CA PRO A 127 -0.99 3.87 1.27
C PRO A 127 0.28 3.04 1.13
N HIS A 128 0.70 2.84 -0.12
CA HIS A 128 2.02 2.34 -0.47
C HIS A 128 3.08 3.41 -0.20
N ALA A 129 4.23 3.00 0.33
CA ALA A 129 5.35 3.89 0.62
C ALA A 129 6.72 3.25 0.33
N GLY A 130 6.79 2.32 -0.60
CA GLY A 130 7.99 1.53 -0.94
C GLY A 130 9.08 2.27 -1.74
N GLY A 131 9.18 3.60 -1.67
CA GLY A 131 10.16 4.38 -2.44
C GLY A 131 10.74 5.57 -1.70
N VAL A 132 11.82 6.14 -2.26
CA VAL A 132 12.52 7.30 -1.69
C VAL A 132 11.58 8.50 -1.56
N GLY A 133 11.41 9.02 -0.34
CA GLY A 133 10.53 10.15 -0.04
C GLY A 133 9.04 9.82 0.02
N LEU A 134 8.63 8.58 -0.26
CA LEU A 134 7.23 8.19 -0.20
C LEU A 134 6.72 8.19 1.25
N CYS A 135 7.48 7.70 2.20
CA CYS A 135 7.12 7.77 3.63
C CYS A 135 6.92 9.23 4.07
N GLU A 136 7.82 10.13 3.66
CA GLU A 136 7.76 11.55 3.95
C GLU A 136 6.52 12.21 3.38
N TYR A 137 6.08 11.79 2.19
CA TYR A 137 4.93 12.39 1.53
C TYR A 137 3.61 11.77 1.95
N VAL A 138 3.54 10.44 2.00
CA VAL A 138 2.28 9.72 2.21
C VAL A 138 1.67 9.97 3.59
N GLN A 139 2.50 10.27 4.60
CA GLN A 139 1.99 10.65 5.93
C GLN A 139 1.04 11.85 5.87
N HIS A 140 1.30 12.85 5.01
CA HIS A 140 0.41 14.00 4.82
C HIS A 140 -0.93 13.57 4.21
N LEU A 141 -0.91 12.66 3.22
CA LEU A 141 -2.12 12.16 2.59
C LEU A 141 -2.96 11.33 3.55
N SER A 142 -2.32 10.54 4.39
CA SER A 142 -2.99 9.78 5.46
C SER A 142 -3.61 10.69 6.52
N MET A 143 -2.95 11.81 6.86
CA MET A 143 -3.55 12.80 7.75
C MET A 143 -4.75 13.50 7.12
N ILE A 144 -4.70 13.79 5.82
CA ILE A 144 -5.87 14.34 5.10
C ILE A 144 -7.03 13.34 5.14
N ASP A 145 -6.76 12.05 4.88
CA ASP A 145 -7.80 11.02 4.99
C ASP A 145 -8.42 11.02 6.39
N TYR A 146 -7.60 10.96 7.43
CA TYR A 146 -8.06 10.93 8.81
C TYR A 146 -8.85 12.19 9.20
N LEU A 147 -8.31 13.38 8.93
CA LEU A 147 -8.87 14.64 9.42
C LEU A 147 -10.08 15.14 8.63
N ALA A 148 -10.12 14.87 7.33
CA ALA A 148 -11.06 15.52 6.42
C ALA A 148 -11.98 14.55 5.66
N VAL A 149 -11.70 13.26 5.65
CA VAL A 149 -12.45 12.30 4.83
C VAL A 149 -13.07 11.20 5.68
N SER A 150 -12.25 10.33 6.28
CA SER A 150 -12.75 9.15 7.00
C SER A 150 -13.14 9.43 8.45
N GLY A 151 -12.43 10.32 9.13
CA GLY A 151 -12.56 10.52 10.57
C GLY A 151 -12.09 9.33 11.43
N GLU A 152 -11.54 8.30 10.78
CA GLU A 152 -11.17 7.03 11.41
C GLU A 152 -9.66 6.84 11.40
N LYS A 153 -9.10 6.50 12.56
CA LYS A 153 -7.69 6.13 12.72
C LYS A 153 -7.51 4.62 12.89
N GLU A 154 -8.45 3.97 13.53
CA GLU A 154 -8.40 2.52 13.71
C GLU A 154 -8.60 1.77 12.38
N GLY A 155 -7.87 0.69 12.20
CA GLY A 155 -7.89 -0.08 10.95
C GLY A 155 -7.24 0.63 9.76
N ARG A 156 -6.50 1.72 10.00
CA ARG A 156 -5.69 2.44 9.01
C ARG A 156 -4.23 2.12 9.23
N VAL A 157 -3.53 1.76 8.17
CA VAL A 157 -2.10 1.45 8.18
C VAL A 157 -1.42 2.22 7.06
N ILE A 158 -0.23 2.72 7.33
CA ILE A 158 0.66 3.33 6.34
C ILE A 158 1.86 2.42 6.23
N GLU A 159 2.25 2.07 5.02
CA GLU A 159 3.49 1.34 4.81
C GLU A 159 4.69 2.17 5.29
N PHE A 160 5.68 1.50 5.83
CA PHE A 160 6.94 2.11 6.24
C PHE A 160 8.11 1.27 5.75
N VAL A 161 9.05 1.90 5.09
CA VAL A 161 10.29 1.30 4.61
C VAL A 161 11.46 2.07 5.23
N ASP A 162 12.28 1.38 6.02
CA ASP A 162 13.37 2.00 6.78
C ASP A 162 14.63 2.17 5.91
N HIS A 163 14.58 3.11 4.98
CA HIS A 163 15.76 3.46 4.17
C HIS A 163 15.67 4.89 3.59
N LEU A 164 16.84 5.51 3.39
CA LEU A 164 17.05 6.75 2.65
C LEU A 164 16.40 8.01 3.24
N HIS A 165 15.90 7.94 4.48
CA HIS A 165 15.30 9.08 5.18
C HIS A 165 16.30 10.19 5.48
N GLU A 166 17.58 9.86 5.63
CA GLU A 166 18.68 10.77 5.88
C GLU A 166 18.91 11.82 4.78
N HIS A 167 18.37 11.58 3.60
CA HIS A 167 18.48 12.50 2.47
C HIS A 167 17.47 13.66 2.49
N PHE A 168 16.50 13.63 3.41
CA PHE A 168 15.46 14.65 3.52
C PHE A 168 15.74 15.67 4.63
N LEU A 169 15.25 16.91 4.45
CA LEU A 169 15.37 17.96 5.47
C LEU A 169 14.42 17.74 6.65
N ASP A 170 13.32 17.08 6.40
CA ASP A 170 12.25 16.79 7.35
C ASP A 170 11.81 15.32 7.21
N PRO A 171 12.69 14.37 7.60
CA PRO A 171 12.40 12.94 7.45
C PRO A 171 11.21 12.53 8.30
N CYS A 172 10.48 11.51 7.85
CA CYS A 172 9.38 10.95 8.65
C CYS A 172 9.92 10.33 9.96
N VAL A 173 9.13 10.41 11.01
CA VAL A 173 9.48 9.90 12.34
C VAL A 173 8.48 8.85 12.76
N ILE A 174 8.99 7.66 13.11
CA ILE A 174 8.17 6.57 13.67
C ILE A 174 8.39 6.49 15.17
N LYS A 175 7.32 6.50 15.93
CA LYS A 175 7.34 6.29 17.38
C LYS A 175 6.15 5.44 17.82
N GLY A 176 6.43 4.37 18.56
CA GLY A 176 5.38 3.46 19.01
C GLY A 176 4.57 2.82 17.88
N ALA A 177 5.25 2.44 16.79
CA ALA A 177 4.65 1.88 15.58
C ALA A 177 3.63 2.82 14.89
N ALA A 178 3.81 4.13 15.03
CA ALA A 178 3.00 5.13 14.36
C ALA A 178 3.86 6.27 13.79
N TYR A 179 3.44 6.83 12.66
CA TYR A 179 4.01 8.06 12.14
C TYR A 179 3.67 9.22 13.08
N LEU A 180 4.65 10.03 13.41
CA LEU A 180 4.41 11.31 14.08
C LEU A 180 4.08 12.38 13.02
N PRO A 181 3.09 13.24 13.28
CA PRO A 181 2.80 14.35 12.39
C PRO A 181 4.03 15.25 12.22
N PRO A 182 4.41 15.63 10.99
CA PRO A 182 5.48 16.60 10.76
C PRO A 182 5.08 17.97 11.32
N GLU A 183 6.04 18.67 11.92
CA GLU A 183 5.80 19.98 12.54
C GLU A 183 6.15 21.16 11.61
N ARG A 184 6.96 20.89 10.58
CA ARG A 184 7.40 21.94 9.63
C ARG A 184 6.36 22.12 8.52
N PRO A 185 6.19 23.36 8.02
CA PRO A 185 5.35 23.61 6.84
C PRO A 185 5.92 22.91 5.61
N GLY A 186 5.02 22.43 4.72
CA GLY A 186 5.40 21.78 3.48
C GLY A 186 4.94 20.32 3.42
N PHE A 187 5.52 19.55 2.53
CA PHE A 187 5.20 18.15 2.30
C PHE A 187 6.32 17.19 2.72
N SER A 188 7.33 17.68 3.42
CA SER A 188 8.48 16.91 3.95
C SER A 188 9.36 16.24 2.88
N ILE A 189 9.17 16.56 1.59
CA ILE A 189 9.86 15.95 0.44
C ILE A 189 11.08 16.74 -0.04
N GLU A 190 11.49 17.75 0.68
CA GLU A 190 12.67 18.57 0.34
C GLU A 190 13.95 17.82 0.69
N MET A 191 14.74 17.50 -0.33
CA MET A 191 16.01 16.81 -0.13
C MET A 191 17.15 17.77 0.27
N ARG A 192 18.09 17.25 1.02
CA ARG A 192 19.34 17.98 1.36
C ARG A 192 20.14 18.28 0.10
N PRO A 193 20.58 19.54 -0.12
CA PRO A 193 21.36 19.88 -1.31
C PRO A 193 22.64 19.03 -1.48
N ALA A 194 23.30 18.67 -0.39
CA ALA A 194 24.46 17.78 -0.42
C ALA A 194 24.12 16.41 -1.00
N SER A 195 23.00 15.81 -0.58
CA SER A 195 22.54 14.52 -1.10
C SER A 195 22.23 14.58 -2.60
N ILE A 196 21.62 15.66 -3.06
CA ILE A 196 21.36 15.87 -4.49
C ILE A 196 22.68 15.94 -5.27
N MET A 197 23.63 16.72 -4.80
CA MET A 197 24.94 16.87 -5.47
C MET A 197 25.72 15.56 -5.52
N GLU A 198 25.71 14.80 -4.43
CA GLU A 198 26.44 13.53 -4.30
C GLU A 198 25.88 12.45 -5.22
N ASN A 199 24.57 12.40 -5.34
CA ASN A 199 23.86 11.37 -6.11
C ASN A 199 23.47 11.83 -7.53
N THR A 200 23.90 13.00 -7.96
CA THR A 200 23.62 13.48 -9.33
C THR A 200 24.42 12.66 -10.33
N PHE A 201 23.71 12.05 -11.30
CA PHE A 201 24.35 11.35 -12.42
C PHE A 201 25.17 12.34 -13.26
N ARG A 202 26.43 12.00 -13.52
CA ARG A 202 27.37 12.88 -14.23
C ARG A 202 27.78 12.36 -15.61
N GLY A 203 26.96 11.47 -16.22
CA GLY A 203 27.18 11.02 -17.59
C GLY A 203 28.28 9.98 -17.73
#